data_0fe2a0c8484afdfbcb4cb7b2c6137050
#
_entry.id   0fe2a0c8484afdfbcb4cb7b2c6137050
#
_cell.length_a   1.000
_cell.length_b   1.000
_cell.length_c   1.000
_cell.angle_alpha   90.00
_cell.angle_beta   90.00
_cell.angle_gamma   90.00
#
_symmetry.space_group_name_H-M   'P 1'
#
loop_
_entity.id
_entity.type
_entity.pdbx_description
1 polymer ?
#
loop_
_entity_poly.entity_id
_entity_poly.type
_entity_poly.pdbx_seq_one_letter_code
_entity_poly.pdbx_strand_id
1 'polypeptide(L)'
;MKEKIIFTNGLIDLAQPRLGTKVVFKTDDFFASANRIISPTGPIFRAGVFDKHGKWMDGWETRRKRTEGHDYIILKLGRPGNIKKVDVDTSHFNGNQPSMVSIEGANFSLDKIN
;
A
#
# COMPACT_ATOMS: atom_id res chain seq x y z
N MET A 1 -1.23 -14.12 -20.52
CA MET A 1 -1.90 -14.84 -19.43
C MET A 1 -2.75 -13.85 -18.65
N LYS A 2 -4.02 -14.17 -18.46
CA LYS A 2 -4.91 -13.28 -17.70
C LYS A 2 -4.61 -13.42 -16.20
N GLU A 3 -4.44 -12.30 -15.52
CA GLU A 3 -4.33 -12.29 -14.08
C GLU A 3 -5.68 -12.60 -13.45
N LYS A 4 -5.64 -13.38 -12.37
CA LYS A 4 -6.86 -13.74 -11.63
C LYS A 4 -7.20 -12.66 -10.61
N ILE A 5 -8.48 -12.33 -10.48
CA ILE A 5 -8.97 -11.48 -9.40
C ILE A 5 -8.79 -12.19 -8.07
N ILE A 6 -8.25 -11.49 -7.09
CA ILE A 6 -7.99 -12.05 -5.76
C ILE A 6 -9.22 -11.85 -4.87
N PHE A 7 -9.63 -12.93 -4.22
CA PHE A 7 -10.67 -12.93 -3.20
C PHE A 7 -10.07 -13.34 -1.85
N THR A 8 -10.50 -12.69 -0.79
CA THR A 8 -10.12 -13.05 0.57
C THR A 8 -11.38 -13.22 1.40
N ASN A 9 -11.59 -14.42 1.95
CA ASN A 9 -12.79 -14.74 2.73
C ASN A 9 -14.11 -14.40 1.99
N GLY A 10 -14.14 -14.66 0.68
CA GLY A 10 -15.31 -14.36 -0.15
C GLY A 10 -15.45 -12.90 -0.55
N LEU A 11 -14.53 -12.04 -0.14
CA LEU A 11 -14.51 -10.62 -0.50
C LEU A 11 -13.46 -10.36 -1.58
N ILE A 12 -13.74 -9.38 -2.44
CA ILE A 12 -12.78 -8.94 -3.45
C ILE A 12 -11.80 -7.97 -2.80
N ASP A 13 -10.52 -8.17 -3.03
CA ASP A 13 -9.50 -7.20 -2.65
C ASP A 13 -9.53 -6.03 -3.64
N LEU A 14 -10.16 -4.92 -3.24
CA LEU A 14 -10.28 -3.74 -4.09
C LEU A 14 -8.94 -3.02 -4.30
N ALA A 15 -7.96 -3.26 -3.45
CA ALA A 15 -6.65 -2.63 -3.57
C ALA A 15 -5.75 -3.30 -4.61
N GLN A 16 -6.11 -4.46 -5.13
CA GLN A 16 -5.24 -5.16 -6.06
C GLN A 16 -5.08 -4.43 -7.40
N PRO A 17 -3.86 -4.34 -7.93
CA PRO A 17 -3.61 -3.69 -9.22
C PRO A 17 -4.34 -4.35 -10.40
N ARG A 18 -4.71 -5.62 -10.26
CA ARG A 18 -5.44 -6.37 -11.26
C ARG A 18 -6.81 -5.78 -11.59
N LEU A 19 -7.38 -4.99 -10.67
CA LEU A 19 -8.62 -4.26 -10.90
C LEU A 19 -8.37 -2.85 -11.46
N GLY A 20 -7.13 -2.45 -11.62
CA GLY A 20 -6.74 -1.11 -12.05
C GLY A 20 -6.45 -0.14 -10.92
N THR A 21 -6.40 -0.61 -9.68
CA THR A 21 -6.06 0.23 -8.52
C THR A 21 -4.62 0.73 -8.64
N LYS A 22 -4.41 1.99 -8.29
CA LYS A 22 -3.13 2.67 -8.41
C LYS A 22 -2.85 3.52 -7.18
N VAL A 23 -1.58 3.62 -6.83
CA VAL A 23 -1.09 4.67 -5.93
C VAL A 23 -1.00 5.95 -6.78
N VAL A 24 -1.80 6.95 -6.47
CA VAL A 24 -1.82 8.22 -7.22
C VAL A 24 -1.07 9.33 -6.51
N PHE A 25 -0.75 9.16 -5.24
CA PHE A 25 0.05 10.11 -4.46
C PHE A 25 0.71 9.40 -3.28
N LYS A 26 1.91 9.86 -2.92
CA LYS A 26 2.65 9.45 -1.73
C LYS A 26 3.43 10.64 -1.21
N THR A 27 3.61 10.71 0.10
CA THR A 27 4.46 11.74 0.70
C THR A 27 5.95 11.38 0.61
N ASP A 28 6.27 10.12 0.79
CA ASP A 28 7.64 9.63 0.70
C ASP A 28 7.63 8.12 0.48
N ASP A 29 8.55 7.60 -0.31
CA ASP A 29 8.78 6.18 -0.48
C ASP A 29 10.25 5.89 -0.79
N PHE A 30 11.13 6.65 -0.17
CA PHE A 30 12.56 6.59 -0.47
C PHE A 30 13.16 5.19 -0.31
N PHE A 31 12.81 4.45 0.76
CA PHE A 31 13.38 3.14 1.02
C PHE A 31 12.66 2.00 0.29
N ALA A 32 11.36 2.11 0.12
CA ALA A 32 10.61 1.11 -0.63
C ALA A 32 9.38 1.72 -1.26
N SER A 33 9.16 1.43 -2.52
CA SER A 33 8.08 2.00 -3.33
C SER A 33 6.71 1.84 -2.69
N ALA A 34 5.91 2.90 -2.71
CA ALA A 34 4.53 2.87 -2.25
C ALA A 34 3.67 1.86 -3.03
N ASN A 35 4.03 1.55 -4.27
CA ASN A 35 3.30 0.57 -5.07
C ASN A 35 3.33 -0.83 -4.45
N ARG A 36 4.29 -1.14 -3.60
CA ARG A 36 4.36 -2.44 -2.93
C ARG A 36 3.23 -2.65 -1.93
N ILE A 37 2.59 -1.58 -1.43
CA ILE A 37 1.51 -1.69 -0.45
C ILE A 37 0.27 -2.36 -1.02
N ILE A 38 0.06 -2.30 -2.33
CA ILE A 38 -1.10 -2.91 -2.99
C ILE A 38 -0.76 -4.21 -3.71
N SER A 39 0.38 -4.81 -3.41
CA SER A 39 0.73 -6.12 -3.95
C SER A 39 -0.36 -7.14 -3.59
N PRO A 40 -0.85 -7.94 -4.54
CA PRO A 40 -1.95 -8.88 -4.28
C PRO A 40 -1.49 -10.15 -3.56
N THR A 41 -0.19 -10.34 -3.41
CA THR A 41 0.35 -11.52 -2.73
C THR A 41 0.59 -11.22 -1.26
N GLY A 42 0.63 -12.25 -0.43
CA GLY A 42 1.04 -12.10 0.96
C GLY A 42 2.46 -11.55 1.05
N PRO A 43 2.79 -10.89 2.17
CA PRO A 43 4.11 -10.28 2.31
C PRO A 43 5.20 -11.35 2.32
N ILE A 44 6.32 -11.04 1.67
CA ILE A 44 7.46 -11.96 1.57
C ILE A 44 8.69 -11.31 2.20
N PHE A 45 9.61 -12.15 2.64
CA PHE A 45 10.89 -11.73 3.18
C PHE A 45 12.02 -12.36 2.35
N ARG A 46 13.01 -11.56 1.98
CA ARG A 46 14.19 -12.03 1.24
C ARG A 46 15.44 -11.70 2.04
N ALA A 47 15.93 -12.71 2.76
CA ALA A 47 17.13 -12.56 3.58
C ALA A 47 18.34 -12.21 2.71
N GLY A 48 19.15 -11.24 3.15
CA GLY A 48 20.37 -10.86 2.46
C GLY A 48 20.19 -10.11 1.15
N VAL A 49 18.97 -9.72 0.79
CA VAL A 49 18.71 -8.95 -0.43
C VAL A 49 18.67 -7.47 -0.09
N PHE A 50 19.44 -6.69 -0.85
CA PHE A 50 19.52 -5.23 -0.69
C PHE A 50 19.28 -4.58 -2.03
N ASP A 51 18.65 -3.41 -2.02
CA ASP A 51 18.59 -2.53 -3.19
C ASP A 51 19.48 -1.30 -2.93
N LYS A 52 19.40 -0.31 -3.82
CA LYS A 52 20.27 0.88 -3.72
C LYS A 52 20.01 1.74 -2.47
N HIS A 53 18.93 1.52 -1.75
CA HIS A 53 18.57 2.30 -0.56
C HIS A 53 18.64 1.48 0.73
N GLY A 54 19.07 0.21 0.67
CA GLY A 54 19.26 -0.63 1.84
C GLY A 54 18.61 -2.00 1.72
N LYS A 55 18.21 -2.55 2.86
CA LYS A 55 17.59 -3.87 2.93
C LYS A 55 16.27 -3.89 2.18
N TRP A 56 16.10 -4.90 1.32
CA TRP A 56 14.86 -5.07 0.56
C TRP A 56 13.70 -5.45 1.49
N MET A 57 12.58 -4.74 1.37
CA MET A 57 11.36 -4.98 2.14
C MET A 57 10.17 -5.05 1.19
N ASP A 58 9.25 -5.97 1.48
CA ASP A 58 8.00 -6.11 0.72
C ASP A 58 6.92 -5.23 1.32
N GLY A 59 6.94 -3.98 0.92
CA GLY A 59 5.96 -3.01 1.38
C GLY A 59 6.44 -1.59 1.15
N TRP A 60 5.61 -0.65 1.53
CA TRP A 60 5.93 0.77 1.46
C TRP A 60 6.79 1.15 2.65
N GLU A 61 7.93 1.79 2.38
CA GLU A 61 8.84 2.23 3.45
C GLU A 61 9.32 3.65 3.20
N THR A 62 9.03 4.53 4.16
CA THR A 62 9.39 5.94 4.12
C THR A 62 10.69 6.20 4.85
N ARG A 63 11.28 7.38 4.61
CA ARG A 63 12.33 7.90 5.49
C ARG A 63 11.73 8.18 6.86
N ARG A 64 12.57 8.12 7.90
CA ARG A 64 12.14 8.48 9.24
C ARG A 64 11.66 9.92 9.27
N LYS A 65 10.43 10.14 9.71
CA LYS A 65 9.87 11.47 9.83
C LYS A 65 10.34 12.11 11.14
N ARG A 66 11.15 13.14 11.00
CA ARG A 66 11.75 13.86 12.15
C ARG A 66 11.03 15.17 12.44
N THR A 67 9.97 15.48 11.71
CA THR A 67 9.14 16.67 11.87
C THR A 67 7.73 16.25 12.25
N GLU A 68 6.92 17.21 12.69
CA GLU A 68 5.52 16.95 12.97
C GLU A 68 4.77 16.51 11.69
N GLY A 69 3.70 15.75 11.89
CA GLY A 69 2.87 15.25 10.81
C GLY A 69 3.01 13.75 10.65
N HIS A 70 2.58 13.27 9.51
CA HIS A 70 2.56 11.86 9.19
C HIS A 70 2.79 11.66 7.70
N ASP A 71 3.18 10.45 7.33
CA ASP A 71 3.23 10.06 5.93
C ASP A 71 1.91 9.45 5.51
N TYR A 72 1.54 9.64 4.25
CA TYR A 72 0.31 9.08 3.71
C TYR A 72 0.43 8.79 2.22
N ILE A 73 -0.46 7.93 1.76
CA ILE A 73 -0.64 7.64 0.35
C ILE A 73 -2.09 7.84 -0.02
N ILE A 74 -2.34 8.05 -1.29
CA ILE A 74 -3.68 8.06 -1.86
C ILE A 74 -3.77 6.96 -2.88
N LEU A 75 -4.75 6.09 -2.71
CA LEU A 75 -5.06 5.03 -3.67
C LEU A 75 -6.31 5.42 -4.45
N LYS A 76 -6.24 5.27 -5.76
CA LYS A 76 -7.43 5.28 -6.60
C LYS A 76 -7.83 3.85 -6.87
N LEU A 77 -8.99 3.45 -6.35
CA LEU A 77 -9.50 2.11 -6.63
C LEU A 77 -9.87 1.99 -8.11
N GLY A 78 -9.53 0.87 -8.72
CA GLY A 78 -9.82 0.61 -10.13
C GLY A 78 -11.29 0.33 -10.39
N ARG A 79 -12.03 -0.06 -9.36
CA ARG A 79 -13.46 -0.37 -9.43
C ARG A 79 -14.17 0.25 -8.23
N PRO A 80 -15.40 0.74 -8.41
CA PRO A 80 -16.20 1.17 -7.27
C PRO A 80 -16.62 -0.04 -6.45
N GLY A 81 -16.86 0.16 -5.16
CA GLY A 81 -17.32 -0.90 -4.28
C GLY A 81 -17.57 -0.40 -2.88
N ASN A 82 -18.17 -1.27 -2.08
CA ASN A 82 -18.37 -1.03 -0.67
C ASN A 82 -17.26 -1.69 0.12
N ILE A 83 -16.50 -0.90 0.88
CA ILE A 83 -15.42 -1.43 1.69
C ILE A 83 -16.04 -2.06 2.95
N LYS A 84 -15.80 -3.35 3.13
CA LYS A 84 -16.29 -4.11 4.28
C LYS A 84 -15.22 -4.29 5.35
N LYS A 85 -13.96 -4.33 4.94
CA LYS A 85 -12.83 -4.61 5.81
C LYS A 85 -11.57 -4.00 5.22
N VAL A 86 -10.68 -3.55 6.08
CA VAL A 86 -9.32 -3.13 5.70
C VAL A 86 -8.34 -3.95 6.51
N ASP A 87 -7.36 -4.52 5.82
CA ASP A 87 -6.26 -5.26 6.44
C ASP A 87 -4.97 -4.48 6.20
N VAL A 88 -4.36 -4.01 7.28
CA VAL A 88 -3.06 -3.32 7.23
C VAL A 88 -2.02 -4.28 7.75
N ASP A 89 -1.17 -4.76 6.86
CA ASP A 89 -0.19 -5.80 7.16
C ASP A 89 1.20 -5.18 7.29
N THR A 90 1.80 -5.30 8.46
CA THR A 90 3.15 -4.81 8.75
C THR A 90 4.14 -5.97 8.94
N SER A 91 3.85 -7.14 8.38
CA SER A 91 4.73 -8.30 8.47
C SER A 91 6.15 -7.97 8.00
N HIS A 92 7.14 -8.48 8.73
CA HIS A 92 8.57 -8.29 8.48
C HIS A 92 9.11 -6.89 8.75
N PHE A 93 8.27 -5.91 9.10
CA PHE A 93 8.70 -4.59 9.54
C PHE A 93 8.85 -4.57 11.06
N ASN A 94 9.93 -5.18 11.55
CA ASN A 94 10.16 -5.35 12.99
C ASN A 94 10.79 -4.09 13.59
N GLY A 95 10.04 -3.37 14.43
CA GLY A 95 10.52 -2.18 15.11
C GLY A 95 10.39 -0.88 14.33
N ASN A 96 10.08 -0.96 13.04
CA ASN A 96 9.93 0.24 12.19
C ASN A 96 8.52 0.40 11.61
N GLN A 97 7.58 -0.42 12.04
CA GLN A 97 6.19 -0.28 11.65
C GLN A 97 5.54 0.93 12.33
N PRO A 98 4.53 1.54 11.71
CA PRO A 98 3.81 2.64 12.34
C PRO A 98 3.04 2.14 13.56
N SER A 99 2.92 3.00 14.57
CA SER A 99 2.15 2.69 15.78
C SER A 99 0.65 2.83 15.55
N MET A 100 0.24 3.68 14.61
CA MET A 100 -1.16 3.94 14.30
C MET A 100 -1.33 4.23 12.82
N VAL A 101 -2.55 3.93 12.33
CA VAL A 101 -2.96 4.18 10.95
C VAL A 101 -4.38 4.75 10.97
N SER A 102 -4.65 5.72 10.12
CA SER A 102 -6.02 6.16 9.85
C SER A 102 -6.33 5.96 8.36
N ILE A 103 -7.60 5.72 8.07
CA ILE A 103 -8.04 5.46 6.70
C ILE A 103 -9.29 6.28 6.44
N GLU A 104 -9.27 7.00 5.33
CA GLU A 104 -10.41 7.77 4.86
C GLU A 104 -10.73 7.37 3.44
N GLY A 105 -11.98 7.49 3.05
CA GLY A 105 -12.42 7.18 1.70
C GLY A 105 -13.40 8.21 1.19
N ALA A 106 -13.43 8.37 -0.14
CA ALA A 106 -14.36 9.25 -0.81
C ALA A 106 -14.71 8.70 -2.19
N ASN A 107 -15.85 9.11 -2.69
CA ASN A 107 -16.28 8.76 -4.04
C ASN A 107 -16.42 10.03 -4.86
N PHE A 108 -15.39 10.34 -5.65
CA PHE A 108 -15.41 11.51 -6.53
C PHE A 108 -14.39 11.34 -7.67
N SER A 109 -14.44 12.23 -8.65
CA SER A 109 -13.48 12.21 -9.76
C SER A 109 -12.10 12.68 -9.33
N LEU A 110 -11.05 12.06 -9.86
CA LEU A 110 -9.66 12.45 -9.59
C LEU A 110 -9.35 13.88 -10.03
N ASP A 111 -9.97 14.36 -11.09
CA ASP A 111 -9.77 15.73 -11.58
C ASP A 111 -10.22 16.80 -10.59
N LYS A 112 -10.91 16.40 -9.52
CA LYS A 112 -11.32 17.28 -8.42
C LYS A 112 -10.38 17.21 -7.23
N ILE A 113 -9.35 16.38 -7.31
CA ILE A 113 -8.31 16.30 -6.27
C ILE A 113 -7.18 17.24 -6.67
N ASN A 114 -6.98 18.28 -5.92
CA ASN A 114 -5.86 19.18 -6.13
C ASN A 114 -5.08 19.38 -4.85
#